data_71dd9828df8cde3f40ba028781890cd8
#
_entry.id   71dd9828df8cde3f40ba028781890cd8
#
_cell.length_a   1.000
_cell.length_b   1.000
_cell.length_c   1.000
_cell.angle_alpha   90.00
_cell.angle_beta   90.00
_cell.angle_gamma   90.00
#
_symmetry.space_group_name_H-M   'P 1'
#
loop_
_entity.id
_entity.type
_entity.pdbx_description
1 polymer ?
#
loop_
_entity_poly.entity_id
_entity_poly.type
_entity_poly.pdbx_seq_one_letter_code
_entity_poly.pdbx_strand_id
1 'polypeptide(L)'
;MIKFQNVSKVYQENAVLSDVNLTIQQGEFFVLVGPSGSGKTTTLKMINRLIEPTTGEVALNEQAVTNYPLRELRLKIGYVLQQIALFPNLTVAENIELIPEMKKWPKEQRRERTIELLKKVQLDPEEYLHRKPAALSGGEQQRIGILRAIAAEPEVILMDEPFSALDPISRHHLQRLVKELHQELASTIVFVTHDMT
;
A
#
# COMPACT_ATOMS: atom_id res chain seq x y z
N MET A 1 -5.79 3.44 14.07
CA MET A 1 -7.22 3.08 13.87
C MET A 1 -7.78 3.88 12.70
N ILE A 2 -8.50 3.24 11.82
CA ILE A 2 -9.18 3.88 10.67
C ILE A 2 -10.68 3.76 10.88
N LYS A 3 -11.42 4.85 10.68
CA LYS A 3 -12.86 4.87 10.90
C LYS A 3 -13.59 5.57 9.76
N PHE A 4 -14.61 4.90 9.23
CA PHE A 4 -15.57 5.44 8.29
C PHE A 4 -16.89 5.68 9.03
N GLN A 5 -17.42 6.89 8.95
CA GLN A 5 -18.71 7.27 9.56
C GLN A 5 -19.65 7.80 8.51
N ASN A 6 -20.73 7.04 8.24
CA ASN A 6 -21.79 7.40 7.31
C ASN A 6 -21.26 7.86 5.94
N VAL A 7 -20.22 7.17 5.44
CA VAL A 7 -19.53 7.53 4.21
C VAL A 7 -20.32 7.09 2.99
N SER A 8 -20.63 8.06 2.13
CA SER A 8 -21.25 7.81 0.82
C SER A 8 -20.44 8.48 -0.28
N LYS A 9 -20.39 7.83 -1.43
CA LYS A 9 -19.79 8.39 -2.65
C LYS A 9 -20.71 8.21 -3.82
N VAL A 10 -21.04 9.33 -4.43
CA VAL A 10 -21.93 9.41 -5.60
C VAL A 10 -21.17 10.07 -6.74
N TYR A 11 -21.15 9.42 -7.90
CA TYR A 11 -20.67 9.97 -9.15
C TYR A 11 -21.85 10.21 -10.09
N GLN A 12 -22.08 11.48 -10.46
CA GLN A 12 -23.25 11.88 -11.23
C GLN A 12 -24.53 11.41 -10.52
N GLU A 13 -25.23 10.44 -10.88
CA GLU A 13 -26.43 9.93 -10.19
C GLU A 13 -26.23 8.50 -9.64
N ASN A 14 -25.01 7.96 -9.78
CA ASN A 14 -24.70 6.61 -9.36
C ASN A 14 -24.00 6.58 -8.00
N ALA A 15 -24.65 5.99 -7.01
CA ALA A 15 -24.04 5.73 -5.70
C ALA A 15 -23.09 4.53 -5.80
N VAL A 16 -21.81 4.79 -5.60
CA VAL A 16 -20.76 3.74 -5.54
C VAL A 16 -20.63 3.19 -4.13
N LEU A 17 -20.77 4.05 -3.12
CA LEU A 17 -20.81 3.70 -1.70
C LEU A 17 -22.01 4.38 -1.05
N SER A 18 -22.72 3.68 -0.17
CA SER A 18 -23.88 4.19 0.55
C SER A 18 -23.76 3.87 2.03
N ASP A 19 -23.71 4.93 2.83
CA ASP A 19 -23.73 4.90 4.31
C ASP A 19 -22.79 3.85 4.91
N VAL A 20 -21.52 3.87 4.50
CA VAL A 20 -20.50 2.93 4.98
C VAL A 20 -20.05 3.33 6.37
N ASN A 21 -20.20 2.39 7.30
CA ASN A 21 -19.70 2.49 8.68
C ASN A 21 -18.73 1.33 8.91
N LEU A 22 -17.47 1.67 9.21
CA LEU A 22 -16.40 0.70 9.29
C LEU A 22 -15.33 1.19 10.26
N THR A 23 -14.83 0.29 11.11
CA THR A 23 -13.70 0.56 11.99
C THR A 23 -12.64 -0.51 11.75
N ILE A 24 -11.42 -0.08 11.44
CA ILE A 24 -10.24 -0.94 11.30
C ILE A 24 -9.32 -0.62 12.48
N GLN A 25 -9.00 -1.64 13.28
CA GLN A 25 -8.15 -1.46 14.45
C GLN A 25 -6.69 -1.28 14.05
N GLN A 26 -5.93 -0.63 14.91
CA GLN A 26 -4.49 -0.50 14.72
C GLN A 26 -3.82 -1.88 14.71
N GLY A 27 -2.97 -2.12 13.73
CA GLY A 27 -2.25 -3.39 13.56
C GLY A 27 -3.08 -4.50 12.91
N GLU A 28 -4.34 -4.25 12.57
CA GLU A 28 -5.20 -5.23 11.92
C GLU A 28 -4.79 -5.47 10.46
N PHE A 29 -4.93 -6.72 10.01
CA PHE A 29 -4.90 -7.08 8.60
C PHE A 29 -6.34 -7.18 8.11
N PHE A 30 -6.84 -6.12 7.50
CA PHE A 30 -8.22 -5.98 7.07
C PHE A 30 -8.37 -6.25 5.58
N VAL A 31 -9.27 -7.14 5.20
CA VAL A 31 -9.49 -7.53 3.81
C VAL A 31 -10.87 -7.07 3.34
N LEU A 32 -10.89 -6.30 2.25
CA LEU A 32 -12.11 -5.98 1.52
C LEU A 32 -12.23 -6.91 0.31
N VAL A 33 -13.27 -7.72 0.30
CA VAL A 33 -13.55 -8.68 -0.77
C VAL A 33 -14.84 -8.31 -1.48
N GLY A 34 -14.86 -8.46 -2.79
CA GLY A 34 -16.06 -8.24 -3.59
C GLY A 34 -15.77 -8.20 -5.09
N PRO A 35 -16.81 -8.23 -5.92
CA PRO A 35 -16.64 -8.14 -7.38
C PRO A 35 -16.09 -6.79 -7.81
N SER A 36 -15.56 -6.73 -9.03
CA SER A 36 -15.14 -5.48 -9.66
C SER A 36 -16.32 -4.49 -9.70
N GLY A 37 -16.05 -3.22 -9.41
CA GLY A 37 -17.06 -2.18 -9.37
C GLY A 37 -17.89 -2.11 -8.09
N SER A 38 -17.54 -2.89 -7.05
CA SER A 38 -18.25 -2.86 -5.75
C SER A 38 -17.83 -1.72 -4.82
N GLY A 39 -16.92 -0.83 -5.25
CA GLY A 39 -16.47 0.30 -4.45
C GLY A 39 -15.26 0.04 -3.55
N LYS A 40 -14.60 -1.11 -3.66
CA LYS A 40 -13.42 -1.45 -2.84
C LYS A 40 -12.26 -0.46 -3.03
N THR A 41 -11.87 -0.22 -4.27
CA THR A 41 -10.80 0.73 -4.62
C THR A 41 -11.16 2.15 -4.21
N THR A 42 -12.42 2.55 -4.38
CA THR A 42 -12.91 3.85 -3.93
C THR A 42 -12.79 4.00 -2.41
N THR A 43 -13.17 2.98 -1.66
CA THR A 43 -13.03 2.94 -0.20
C THR A 43 -11.56 3.09 0.21
N LEU A 44 -10.67 2.33 -0.42
CA LEU A 44 -9.22 2.39 -0.16
C LEU A 44 -8.67 3.80 -0.40
N LYS A 45 -9.01 4.41 -1.53
CA LYS A 45 -8.52 5.73 -1.94
C LYS A 45 -9.06 6.89 -1.10
N MET A 46 -10.07 6.66 -0.29
CA MET A 46 -10.54 7.66 0.68
C MET A 46 -9.63 7.77 1.89
N ILE A 47 -8.92 6.71 2.26
CA ILE A 47 -8.00 6.71 3.40
C ILE A 47 -6.81 7.65 3.15
N ASN A 48 -6.27 7.66 1.93
CA ASN A 48 -5.13 8.51 1.54
C ASN A 48 -5.55 9.81 0.82
N ARG A 49 -6.84 10.12 0.80
CA ARG A 49 -7.42 11.31 0.15
C ARG A 49 -7.09 11.43 -1.34
N LEU A 50 -7.00 10.32 -2.05
CA LEU A 50 -7.05 10.33 -3.52
C LEU A 50 -8.48 10.53 -4.03
N ILE A 51 -9.45 10.12 -3.23
CA ILE A 51 -10.89 10.36 -3.45
C ILE A 51 -11.45 10.91 -2.15
N GLU A 52 -12.31 11.92 -2.24
CA GLU A 52 -13.04 12.44 -1.08
C GLU A 52 -14.49 11.92 -1.10
N PRO A 53 -15.08 11.62 0.07
CA PRO A 53 -16.47 11.20 0.15
C PRO A 53 -17.41 12.33 -0.26
N THR A 54 -18.59 11.98 -0.78
CA THR A 54 -19.67 12.95 -1.04
C THR A 54 -20.30 13.39 0.28
N THR A 55 -20.52 12.44 1.19
CA THR A 55 -20.99 12.68 2.56
C THR A 55 -20.27 11.74 3.53
N GLY A 56 -20.32 12.09 4.81
CA GLY A 56 -19.65 11.33 5.85
C GLY A 56 -18.18 11.71 6.04
N GLU A 57 -17.50 10.99 6.90
CA GLU A 57 -16.13 11.30 7.31
C GLU A 57 -15.28 10.03 7.40
N VAL A 58 -14.03 10.15 6.94
CA VAL A 58 -12.98 9.16 7.17
C VAL A 58 -11.96 9.75 8.15
N ALA A 59 -11.63 9.01 9.18
CA ALA A 59 -10.65 9.41 10.19
C ALA A 59 -9.49 8.41 10.30
N LEU A 60 -8.31 8.93 10.57
CA LEU A 60 -7.12 8.17 10.94
C LEU A 60 -6.66 8.64 12.31
N ASN A 61 -6.53 7.72 13.27
CA ASN A 61 -6.15 8.04 14.65
C ASN A 61 -7.00 9.15 15.26
N GLU A 62 -8.32 9.03 15.16
CA GLU A 62 -9.32 9.96 15.71
C GLU A 62 -9.33 11.36 15.09
N GLN A 63 -8.52 11.58 14.05
CA GLN A 63 -8.50 12.83 13.31
C GLN A 63 -9.03 12.62 11.90
N ALA A 64 -9.96 13.45 11.45
CA ALA A 64 -10.44 13.42 10.07
C ALA A 64 -9.26 13.53 9.09
N VAL A 65 -9.23 12.68 8.06
CA VAL A 65 -8.14 12.73 7.08
C VAL A 65 -8.05 14.06 6.35
N THR A 66 -9.16 14.79 6.23
CA THR A 66 -9.23 16.14 5.67
C THR A 66 -8.56 17.21 6.55
N ASN A 67 -8.36 16.94 7.84
CA ASN A 67 -7.69 17.84 8.78
C ASN A 67 -6.18 17.66 8.85
N TYR A 68 -5.64 16.60 8.21
CA TYR A 68 -4.20 16.45 8.05
C TYR A 68 -3.69 17.32 6.91
N PRO A 69 -2.49 17.93 7.03
CA PRO A 69 -1.76 18.37 5.86
C PRO A 69 -1.56 17.18 4.92
N LEU A 70 -1.85 17.35 3.64
CA LEU A 70 -1.92 16.25 2.68
C LEU A 70 -0.61 15.44 2.60
N ARG A 71 0.52 16.15 2.64
CA ARG A 71 1.83 15.50 2.64
C ARG A 71 2.06 14.65 3.89
N GLU A 72 1.71 15.17 5.07
CA GLU A 72 1.86 14.43 6.33
C GLU A 72 1.01 13.17 6.35
N LEU A 73 -0.25 13.27 5.92
CA LEU A 73 -1.12 12.11 5.78
C LEU A 73 -0.51 11.04 4.89
N ARG A 74 -0.08 11.41 3.70
CA ARG A 74 0.43 10.45 2.70
C ARG A 74 1.78 9.85 3.09
N LEU A 75 2.60 10.53 3.86
CA LEU A 75 3.84 9.96 4.40
C LEU A 75 3.60 8.91 5.50
N LYS A 76 2.40 8.89 6.09
CA LYS A 76 1.98 7.84 7.05
C LYS A 76 1.44 6.59 6.38
N ILE A 77 1.19 6.64 5.08
CA ILE A 77 0.47 5.61 4.33
C ILE A 77 1.32 5.08 3.19
N GLY A 78 1.65 3.79 3.23
CA GLY A 78 2.22 3.07 2.09
C GLY A 78 1.10 2.64 1.15
N TYR A 79 1.36 2.66 -0.17
CA TYR A 79 0.37 2.29 -1.16
C TYR A 79 0.96 1.36 -2.22
N VAL A 80 0.41 0.15 -2.31
CA VAL A 80 0.73 -0.83 -3.34
C VAL A 80 -0.40 -0.83 -4.36
N LEU A 81 -0.09 -0.36 -5.56
CA LEU A 81 -1.03 -0.24 -6.67
C LEU A 81 -1.24 -1.58 -7.39
N GLN A 82 -2.43 -1.78 -7.96
CA GLN A 82 -2.74 -2.91 -8.83
C GLN A 82 -1.77 -2.99 -10.03
N GLN A 83 -1.51 -1.86 -10.66
CA GLN A 83 -0.46 -1.74 -11.66
C GLN A 83 0.80 -1.23 -10.99
N ILE A 84 1.89 -1.98 -11.18
CA ILE A 84 3.18 -1.60 -10.61
C ILE A 84 3.63 -0.31 -11.27
N ALA A 85 3.79 0.73 -10.44
CA ALA A 85 4.22 2.05 -10.88
C ALA A 85 5.59 2.38 -10.28
N LEU A 86 6.60 1.55 -10.56
CA LEU A 86 7.98 1.89 -10.23
C LEU A 86 8.44 3.06 -11.13
N PHE A 87 9.23 3.95 -10.58
CA PHE A 87 9.83 5.03 -11.35
C PHE A 87 10.88 4.45 -12.30
N PRO A 88 10.66 4.49 -13.62
CA PRO A 88 11.52 3.77 -14.59
C PRO A 88 12.93 4.32 -14.68
N ASN A 89 13.12 5.56 -14.32
CA ASN A 89 14.42 6.24 -14.35
C ASN A 89 15.24 6.04 -13.08
N LEU A 90 14.61 5.52 -12.01
CA LEU A 90 15.26 5.24 -10.75
C LEU A 90 15.68 3.78 -10.66
N THR A 91 16.76 3.52 -9.95
CA THR A 91 17.18 2.15 -9.61
C THR A 91 16.23 1.51 -8.60
N VAL A 92 16.38 0.21 -8.37
CA VAL A 92 15.67 -0.50 -7.29
C VAL A 92 15.90 0.18 -5.94
N ALA A 93 17.15 0.47 -5.60
CA ALA A 93 17.47 1.15 -4.35
C ALA A 93 16.80 2.53 -4.25
N GLU A 94 16.88 3.33 -5.27
CA GLU A 94 16.27 4.67 -5.31
C GLU A 94 14.74 4.60 -5.21
N ASN A 95 14.10 3.62 -5.85
CA ASN A 95 12.65 3.40 -5.70
C ASN A 95 12.27 3.08 -4.25
N ILE A 96 12.98 2.16 -3.59
CA ILE A 96 12.71 1.75 -2.21
C ILE A 96 13.01 2.88 -1.23
N GLU A 97 14.10 3.60 -1.45
CA GLU A 97 14.60 4.66 -0.56
C GLU A 97 13.82 5.99 -0.68
N LEU A 98 12.90 6.12 -1.65
CA LEU A 98 12.24 7.39 -1.97
C LEU A 98 11.49 7.99 -0.78
N ILE A 99 10.62 7.22 -0.13
CA ILE A 99 9.84 7.71 1.01
C ILE A 99 10.71 7.91 2.25
N PRO A 100 11.63 6.99 2.61
CA PRO A 100 12.61 7.27 3.64
C PRO A 100 13.41 8.56 3.43
N GLU A 101 13.78 8.86 2.18
CA GLU A 101 14.45 10.12 1.84
C GLU A 101 13.55 11.34 2.07
N MET A 102 12.29 11.28 1.63
CA MET A 102 11.31 12.33 1.88
C MET A 102 11.06 12.55 3.39
N LYS A 103 11.20 11.51 4.20
CA LYS A 103 11.14 11.56 5.67
C LYS A 103 12.48 11.95 6.31
N LYS A 104 13.48 12.30 5.51
CA LYS A 104 14.80 12.75 5.93
C LYS A 104 15.61 11.71 6.71
N TRP A 105 15.42 10.44 6.40
CA TRP A 105 16.28 9.40 6.97
C TRP A 105 17.73 9.57 6.48
N PRO A 106 18.72 9.32 7.32
CA PRO A 106 20.13 9.31 6.91
C PRO A 106 20.38 8.31 5.78
N LYS A 107 21.28 8.64 4.86
CA LYS A 107 21.58 7.80 3.69
C LYS A 107 21.98 6.37 4.05
N GLU A 108 22.79 6.22 5.08
CA GLU A 108 23.23 4.90 5.56
C GLU A 108 22.05 4.06 6.05
N GLN A 109 21.16 4.65 6.87
CA GLN A 109 19.98 3.98 7.37
C GLN A 109 19.04 3.56 6.24
N ARG A 110 18.83 4.40 5.24
CA ARG A 110 18.03 4.07 4.06
C ARG A 110 18.60 2.85 3.32
N ARG A 111 19.90 2.84 3.11
CA ARG A 111 20.59 1.76 2.40
C ARG A 111 20.57 0.46 3.19
N GLU A 112 20.84 0.49 4.48
CA GLU A 112 20.74 -0.68 5.37
C GLU A 112 19.33 -1.28 5.34
N ARG A 113 18.31 -0.43 5.43
CA ARG A 113 16.90 -0.84 5.33
C ARG A 113 16.59 -1.49 4.00
N THR A 114 17.06 -0.93 2.91
CA THR A 114 16.87 -1.48 1.56
C THR A 114 17.50 -2.85 1.42
N ILE A 115 18.73 -3.02 1.90
CA ILE A 115 19.45 -4.30 1.87
C ILE A 115 18.69 -5.35 2.69
N GLU A 116 18.27 -5.01 3.91
CA GLU A 116 17.47 -5.88 4.77
C GLU A 116 16.19 -6.35 4.05
N LEU A 117 15.44 -5.42 3.47
CA LEU A 117 14.18 -5.72 2.79
C LEU A 117 14.36 -6.57 1.53
N LEU A 118 15.39 -6.30 0.72
CA LEU A 118 15.70 -7.13 -0.46
C LEU A 118 15.97 -8.58 -0.06
N LYS A 119 16.73 -8.80 1.00
CA LYS A 119 16.98 -10.16 1.53
C LYS A 119 15.69 -10.86 1.95
N LYS A 120 14.77 -10.15 2.60
CA LYS A 120 13.47 -10.71 3.01
C LYS A 120 12.63 -11.21 1.84
N VAL A 121 12.72 -10.56 0.70
CA VAL A 121 12.00 -10.98 -0.52
C VAL A 121 12.85 -11.87 -1.44
N GLN A 122 13.97 -12.37 -0.95
CA GLN A 122 14.87 -13.28 -1.68
C GLN A 122 15.46 -12.68 -2.96
N LEU A 123 15.76 -11.38 -2.92
CA LEU A 123 16.49 -10.67 -3.96
C LEU A 123 17.88 -10.29 -3.43
N ASP A 124 18.93 -10.75 -4.11
CA ASP A 124 20.30 -10.46 -3.70
C ASP A 124 20.60 -8.96 -3.86
N PRO A 125 20.95 -8.24 -2.77
CA PRO A 125 21.27 -6.83 -2.86
C PRO A 125 22.42 -6.51 -3.84
N GLU A 126 23.46 -7.34 -3.90
CA GLU A 126 24.57 -7.12 -4.80
C GLU A 126 24.16 -7.15 -6.27
N GLU A 127 23.15 -7.96 -6.59
CA GLU A 127 22.62 -8.11 -7.94
C GLU A 127 21.57 -7.05 -8.27
N TYR A 128 20.70 -6.69 -7.32
CA TYR A 128 19.47 -5.93 -7.61
C TYR A 128 19.53 -4.45 -7.28
N LEU A 129 20.34 -3.99 -6.33
CA LEU A 129 20.34 -2.59 -5.87
C LEU A 129 20.39 -1.56 -7.00
N HIS A 130 21.20 -1.80 -8.01
CA HIS A 130 21.49 -0.85 -9.08
C HIS A 130 20.73 -1.12 -10.39
N ARG A 131 19.91 -2.17 -10.43
CA ARG A 131 19.06 -2.45 -11.60
C ARG A 131 17.93 -1.42 -11.70
N LYS A 132 17.50 -1.18 -12.94
CA LYS A 132 16.31 -0.37 -13.22
C LYS A 132 15.10 -1.28 -13.45
N PRO A 133 13.87 -0.76 -13.29
CA PRO A 133 12.65 -1.57 -13.43
C PRO A 133 12.55 -2.35 -14.75
N ALA A 134 13.05 -1.80 -15.87
CA ALA A 134 13.04 -2.49 -17.15
C ALA A 134 13.84 -3.80 -17.17
N ALA A 135 14.80 -3.98 -16.27
CA ALA A 135 15.61 -5.19 -16.13
C ALA A 135 15.00 -6.23 -15.17
N LEU A 136 13.78 -5.99 -14.68
CA LEU A 136 13.09 -6.86 -13.72
C LEU A 136 11.93 -7.59 -14.36
N SER A 137 11.66 -8.81 -13.89
CA SER A 137 10.43 -9.53 -14.19
C SER A 137 9.22 -8.84 -13.52
N GLY A 138 8.01 -9.20 -13.96
CA GLY A 138 6.78 -8.68 -13.33
C GLY A 138 6.69 -9.01 -11.83
N GLY A 139 7.04 -10.23 -11.44
CA GLY A 139 7.06 -10.63 -10.03
C GLY A 139 8.12 -9.92 -9.20
N GLU A 140 9.29 -9.67 -9.77
CA GLU A 140 10.36 -8.89 -9.13
C GLU A 140 9.94 -7.43 -8.95
N GLN A 141 9.35 -6.81 -9.97
CA GLN A 141 8.80 -5.45 -9.86
C GLN A 141 7.73 -5.36 -8.77
N GLN A 142 6.87 -6.38 -8.65
CA GLN A 142 5.83 -6.44 -7.61
C GLN A 142 6.45 -6.48 -6.21
N ARG A 143 7.48 -7.30 -6.00
CA ARG A 143 8.21 -7.34 -4.72
C ARG A 143 8.82 -5.99 -4.40
N ILE A 144 9.47 -5.32 -5.36
CA ILE A 144 10.05 -4.00 -5.16
C ILE A 144 8.97 -2.96 -4.83
N GLY A 145 7.81 -3.03 -5.49
CA GLY A 145 6.66 -2.16 -5.18
C GLY A 145 6.16 -2.31 -3.75
N ILE A 146 6.10 -3.54 -3.24
CA ILE A 146 5.78 -3.84 -1.84
C ILE A 146 6.85 -3.24 -0.91
N LEU A 147 8.13 -3.48 -1.20
CA LEU A 147 9.23 -2.95 -0.39
C LEU A 147 9.25 -1.42 -0.35
N ARG A 148 8.96 -0.76 -1.47
CA ARG A 148 8.81 0.69 -1.52
C ARG A 148 7.71 1.19 -0.59
N ALA A 149 6.59 0.50 -0.53
CA ALA A 149 5.48 0.88 0.32
C ALA A 149 5.78 0.73 1.82
N ILE A 150 6.60 -0.25 2.22
CA ILE A 150 6.86 -0.57 3.62
C ILE A 150 8.18 0.00 4.17
N ALA A 151 9.07 0.46 3.29
CA ALA A 151 10.45 0.83 3.67
C ALA A 151 10.53 1.89 4.78
N ALA A 152 9.65 2.89 4.74
CA ALA A 152 9.62 3.98 5.72
C ALA A 152 8.80 3.66 6.97
N GLU A 153 8.44 2.40 7.19
CA GLU A 153 7.66 1.94 8.33
C GLU A 153 6.35 2.73 8.51
N PRO A 154 5.46 2.74 7.50
CA PRO A 154 4.22 3.49 7.56
C PRO A 154 3.26 2.94 8.62
N GLU A 155 2.39 3.79 9.14
CA GLU A 155 1.34 3.36 10.08
C GLU A 155 0.27 2.51 9.39
N VAL A 156 0.00 2.80 8.12
CA VAL A 156 -1.01 2.12 7.29
C VAL A 156 -0.40 1.73 5.97
N ILE A 157 -0.72 0.52 5.50
CA ILE A 157 -0.37 0.05 4.17
C ILE A 157 -1.66 -0.29 3.43
N LEU A 158 -1.89 0.36 2.31
CA LEU A 158 -3.01 0.09 1.42
C LEU A 158 -2.54 -0.77 0.25
N MET A 159 -3.23 -1.87 0.00
CA MET A 159 -2.92 -2.79 -1.10
C MET A 159 -4.16 -2.98 -1.98
N ASP A 160 -4.09 -2.52 -3.22
CA ASP A 160 -5.17 -2.60 -4.19
C ASP A 160 -4.89 -3.72 -5.19
N GLU A 161 -5.50 -4.89 -4.98
CA GLU A 161 -5.34 -6.08 -5.82
C GLU A 161 -3.88 -6.36 -6.23
N PRO A 162 -2.94 -6.42 -5.28
CA PRO A 162 -1.51 -6.40 -5.59
C PRO A 162 -1.02 -7.63 -6.34
N PHE A 163 -1.81 -8.69 -6.41
CA PHE A 163 -1.42 -9.98 -7.00
C PHE A 163 -2.25 -10.40 -8.21
N SER A 164 -3.16 -9.57 -8.69
CA SER A 164 -4.13 -9.91 -9.72
C SER A 164 -3.50 -10.29 -11.07
N ALA A 165 -2.34 -9.72 -11.39
CA ALA A 165 -1.62 -9.97 -12.66
C ALA A 165 -0.59 -11.11 -12.59
N LEU A 166 -0.50 -11.82 -11.46
CA LEU A 166 0.49 -12.85 -11.21
C LEU A 166 -0.08 -14.26 -11.49
N ASP A 167 0.81 -15.17 -11.91
CA ASP A 167 0.51 -16.59 -11.95
C ASP A 167 0.23 -17.16 -10.54
N PRO A 168 -0.47 -18.29 -10.41
CA PRO A 168 -0.89 -18.83 -9.11
C PRO A 168 0.26 -19.09 -8.13
N ILE A 169 1.42 -19.53 -8.62
CA ILE A 169 2.58 -19.86 -7.77
C ILE A 169 3.19 -18.57 -7.21
N SER A 170 3.44 -17.59 -8.06
CA SER A 170 3.95 -16.29 -7.67
C SER A 170 2.99 -15.57 -6.70
N ARG A 171 1.68 -15.66 -6.96
CA ARG A 171 0.64 -15.12 -6.09
C ARG A 171 0.72 -15.71 -4.69
N HIS A 172 0.76 -17.04 -4.58
CA HIS A 172 0.84 -17.73 -3.29
C HIS A 172 2.11 -17.35 -2.50
N HIS A 173 3.24 -17.22 -3.17
CA HIS A 173 4.49 -16.78 -2.56
C HIS A 173 4.37 -15.37 -2.00
N LEU A 174 3.80 -14.43 -2.76
CA LEU A 174 3.65 -13.04 -2.31
C LEU A 174 2.59 -12.87 -1.21
N GLN A 175 1.51 -13.65 -1.25
CA GLN A 175 0.52 -13.68 -0.16
C GLN A 175 1.17 -14.09 1.16
N ARG A 176 1.99 -15.14 1.14
CA ARG A 176 2.72 -15.58 2.32
C ARG A 176 3.72 -14.52 2.80
N LEU A 177 4.47 -13.93 1.88
CA LEU A 177 5.40 -12.85 2.19
C LEU A 177 4.70 -11.66 2.88
N VAL A 178 3.56 -11.22 2.36
CA VAL A 178 2.79 -10.11 2.97
C VAL A 178 2.32 -10.46 4.37
N LYS A 179 1.90 -11.70 4.63
CA LYS A 179 1.54 -12.16 5.97
C LYS A 179 2.74 -12.16 6.92
N GLU A 180 3.89 -12.64 6.47
CA GLU A 180 5.13 -12.64 7.26
C GLU A 180 5.56 -11.21 7.59
N LEU A 181 5.55 -10.32 6.60
CA LEU A 181 5.86 -8.90 6.80
C LEU A 181 4.88 -8.23 7.77
N HIS A 182 3.58 -8.54 7.69
CA HIS A 182 2.61 -7.99 8.63
C HIS A 182 2.88 -8.42 10.08
N GLN A 183 3.32 -9.66 10.30
CA GLN A 183 3.68 -10.14 11.64
C GLN A 183 4.89 -9.41 12.23
N GLU A 184 5.82 -8.97 11.39
CA GLU A 184 7.01 -8.23 11.80
C GLU A 184 6.78 -6.72 11.93
N LEU A 185 5.81 -6.18 11.18
CA LEU A 185 5.49 -4.75 11.14
C LEU A 185 4.31 -4.44 12.08
N ALA A 186 4.37 -3.30 12.75
CA ALA A 186 3.25 -2.78 13.54
C ALA A 186 2.19 -2.06 12.68
N SER A 187 2.28 -2.16 11.36
CA SER A 187 1.41 -1.46 10.42
C SER A 187 0.01 -2.09 10.35
N THR A 188 -0.99 -1.24 10.18
CA THR A 188 -2.34 -1.64 9.77
C THR A 188 -2.35 -1.88 8.27
N ILE A 189 -2.81 -3.04 7.82
CA ILE A 189 -2.90 -3.35 6.38
C ILE A 189 -4.36 -3.38 5.95
N VAL A 190 -4.69 -2.64 4.91
CA VAL A 190 -5.99 -2.70 4.22
C VAL A 190 -5.77 -3.29 2.84
N PHE A 191 -6.28 -4.48 2.64
CA PHE A 191 -6.06 -5.30 1.46
C PHE A 191 -7.35 -5.44 0.66
N VAL A 192 -7.32 -5.05 -0.60
CA VAL A 192 -8.46 -5.15 -1.52
C VAL A 192 -8.21 -6.27 -2.50
N THR A 193 -9.17 -7.18 -2.63
CA THR A 193 -9.12 -8.27 -3.61
C THR A 193 -10.51 -8.65 -4.10
N HIS A 194 -10.61 -9.20 -5.31
CA HIS A 194 -11.80 -9.87 -5.81
C HIS A 194 -11.71 -11.40 -5.64
N ASP A 195 -10.56 -11.90 -5.20
CA ASP A 195 -10.30 -13.32 -4.99
C ASP A 195 -10.59 -13.71 -3.54
N MET A 196 -11.40 -14.76 -3.37
CA MET A 196 -11.78 -15.28 -2.06
C MET A 196 -10.90 -16.47 -1.61
N THR A 197 -9.94 -16.88 -2.44
CA THR A 197 -8.99 -17.95 -2.16
C THR A 197 -7.61 -17.34 -1.79
#